data_9299dfe2c4905a798f5c94b02fac6cf1
#
_entry.id   9299dfe2c4905a798f5c94b02fac6cf1
#
_cell.length_a   1.000
_cell.length_b   1.000
_cell.length_c   1.000
_cell.angle_alpha   90.00
_cell.angle_beta   90.00
_cell.angle_gamma   90.00
#
_symmetry.space_group_name_H-M   'P 1'
#
loop_
_entity.id
_entity.type
_entity.pdbx_description
1 polymer ?
#
loop_
_entity_poly.entity_id
_entity_poly.type
_entity_poly.pdbx_seq_one_letter_code
_entity_poly.pdbx_strand_id
1 'polypeptide(L)'
;MRKIQRLAGIGAMAAATLALAACGGTAAPASSPAASAPAAAPAPSAAAAADTGVTTNADVFGPACSQLPQGDAPGSLDAMGPQPVATAASTNPLLSTLVTAVKAVPGLPDTLNNTQGITVFAPYNGAFDAVQKQIGAPAFQGLLKDTNKLGGLLSYHVVGQRYDAKGLVAAGQTTELAGGNLTIGGTADAPTITDGQGNTAKVLCGNIPTSNATVFVIDRVLMPKS
;
A
#
# COMPACT_ATOMS: atom_id res chain seq x y z
N MET A 1 40.09 11.47 20.23
CA MET A 1 40.22 11.43 21.70
C MET A 1 39.09 12.25 22.30
N ARG A 2 38.13 11.64 22.93
CA ARG A 2 37.18 12.08 23.98
C ARG A 2 36.05 11.06 24.01
N LYS A 3 36.19 10.13 24.86
CA LYS A 3 35.77 9.84 26.25
C LYS A 3 34.28 9.51 26.37
N ILE A 4 34.09 8.27 26.59
CA ILE A 4 32.95 7.47 27.08
C ILE A 4 32.39 8.07 28.38
N GLN A 5 31.08 8.14 28.52
CA GLN A 5 30.43 8.08 29.84
C GLN A 5 29.22 7.15 29.76
N ARG A 6 29.39 6.05 30.50
CA ARG A 6 28.36 5.10 30.92
C ARG A 6 27.67 5.67 32.16
N LEU A 7 26.37 5.61 32.22
CA LEU A 7 25.66 5.69 33.51
C LEU A 7 24.61 4.57 33.54
N ALA A 8 24.88 3.65 34.44
CA ALA A 8 23.98 2.61 34.89
C ALA A 8 23.02 3.20 35.92
N GLY A 9 21.76 2.79 35.89
CA GLY A 9 20.74 3.09 36.89
C GLY A 9 19.92 1.85 37.18
N ILE A 10 20.21 1.21 38.30
CA ILE A 10 19.52 0.08 38.91
C ILE A 10 18.46 0.62 39.87
N GLY A 11 17.29 0.01 39.95
CA GLY A 11 16.28 0.22 40.99
C GLY A 11 15.03 -0.59 40.64
N ALA A 12 14.87 -1.78 41.10
CA ALA A 12 14.46 -2.36 42.39
C ALA A 12 12.94 -2.31 42.63
N MET A 13 12.37 -3.51 42.61
CA MET A 13 11.37 -4.18 43.45
C MET A 13 10.21 -3.39 44.10
N ALA A 14 8.99 -3.95 43.92
CA ALA A 14 8.10 -4.24 45.06
C ALA A 14 7.04 -5.27 44.67
N ALA A 15 7.05 -6.36 45.43
CA ALA A 15 6.02 -7.40 45.49
C ALA A 15 4.99 -7.04 46.56
N ALA A 16 3.86 -7.66 46.54
CA ALA A 16 2.93 -7.99 47.64
C ALA A 16 1.47 -7.84 47.14
N THR A 17 0.46 -8.62 47.44
CA THR A 17 0.24 -9.77 48.34
C THR A 17 -1.12 -10.37 47.97
N LEU A 18 -1.22 -11.67 48.18
CA LEU A 18 -2.46 -12.45 48.16
C LEU A 18 -3.41 -12.06 49.31
N ALA A 19 -4.72 -12.15 49.10
CA ALA A 19 -5.68 -12.45 50.15
C ALA A 19 -6.81 -13.35 49.63
N LEU A 20 -6.78 -14.61 50.04
CA LEU A 20 -7.91 -15.52 50.07
C LEU A 20 -8.82 -15.17 51.26
N ALA A 21 -10.12 -15.20 51.10
CA ALA A 21 -11.03 -15.50 52.17
C ALA A 21 -12.22 -16.26 51.65
N ALA A 22 -12.40 -17.43 52.19
CA ALA A 22 -13.45 -18.42 51.94
C ALA A 22 -14.59 -18.30 52.96
N CYS A 23 -15.61 -19.13 52.77
CA CYS A 23 -16.75 -19.52 53.63
C CYS A 23 -17.98 -18.62 53.55
N GLY A 24 -19.19 -19.10 53.28
CA GLY A 24 -19.86 -20.35 53.51
C GLY A 24 -21.26 -20.03 53.96
N GLY A 25 -22.30 -20.80 53.58
CA GLY A 25 -23.62 -20.73 54.24
C GLY A 25 -24.85 -20.79 53.35
N THR A 26 -25.29 -21.95 53.12
CA THR A 26 -26.60 -22.63 53.09
C THR A 26 -27.92 -21.85 52.94
N ALA A 27 -28.82 -22.48 52.12
CA ALA A 27 -30.25 -22.64 52.18
C ALA A 27 -31.18 -21.69 51.40
N ALA A 28 -31.86 -22.32 50.47
CA ALA A 28 -33.08 -21.89 49.75
C ALA A 28 -34.33 -21.84 50.70
N PRO A 29 -35.55 -21.45 50.30
CA PRO A 29 -36.08 -21.44 48.93
C PRO A 29 -37.06 -20.28 48.54
N ALA A 30 -37.42 -20.25 47.28
CA ALA A 30 -38.69 -19.86 46.67
C ALA A 30 -39.17 -18.41 46.70
N SER A 31 -39.18 -17.81 45.52
CA SER A 31 -40.38 -17.22 44.88
C SER A 31 -39.97 -16.55 43.56
N SER A 32 -40.35 -17.10 42.44
CA SER A 32 -40.55 -16.33 41.20
C SER A 32 -41.72 -15.38 41.39
N PRO A 33 -41.71 -14.18 40.83
CA PRO A 33 -42.07 -14.02 39.42
C PRO A 33 -41.44 -12.81 38.70
N ALA A 34 -41.72 -12.75 37.46
CA ALA A 34 -41.64 -11.65 36.51
C ALA A 34 -40.37 -11.59 35.67
N ALA A 35 -40.55 -12.07 34.49
CA ALA A 35 -39.75 -11.85 33.32
C ALA A 35 -39.51 -10.36 33.08
N SER A 36 -38.29 -9.95 33.29
CA SER A 36 -37.75 -8.74 32.62
C SER A 36 -36.92 -9.24 31.45
N ALA A 37 -37.39 -8.94 30.25
CA ALA A 37 -36.67 -9.21 29.03
C ALA A 37 -35.22 -8.61 29.13
N PRO A 38 -34.19 -9.36 28.77
CA PRO A 38 -32.86 -8.77 28.66
C PRO A 38 -32.91 -7.73 27.56
N ALA A 39 -32.57 -6.49 27.91
CA ALA A 39 -32.23 -5.48 26.92
C ALA A 39 -31.20 -6.08 25.96
N ALA A 40 -31.54 -6.11 24.69
CA ALA A 40 -30.64 -6.52 23.64
C ALA A 40 -29.34 -5.72 23.81
N ALA A 41 -28.27 -6.43 24.15
CA ALA A 41 -26.94 -5.87 24.03
C ALA A 41 -26.80 -5.31 22.62
N PRO A 42 -26.25 -4.11 22.45
CA PRO A 42 -25.94 -3.63 21.10
C PRO A 42 -25.05 -4.69 20.45
N ALA A 43 -25.52 -5.20 19.31
CA ALA A 43 -24.74 -6.07 18.47
C ALA A 43 -23.37 -5.39 18.29
N PRO A 44 -22.26 -6.12 18.40
CA PRO A 44 -20.96 -5.56 18.07
C PRO A 44 -21.09 -5.00 16.67
N SER A 45 -20.89 -3.69 16.55
CA SER A 45 -20.77 -3.02 15.27
C SER A 45 -19.81 -3.87 14.48
N ALA A 46 -20.25 -4.42 13.36
CA ALA A 46 -19.39 -5.16 12.47
C ALA A 46 -18.21 -4.23 12.21
N ALA A 47 -17.06 -4.56 12.80
CA ALA A 47 -15.81 -3.98 12.40
C ALA A 47 -15.79 -4.16 10.89
N ALA A 48 -15.79 -3.05 10.15
CA ALA A 48 -15.64 -3.08 8.71
C ALA A 48 -14.48 -4.05 8.47
N ALA A 49 -14.77 -5.15 7.81
CA ALA A 49 -13.74 -6.09 7.39
C ALA A 49 -12.69 -5.22 6.70
N ALA A 50 -11.47 -5.22 7.23
CA ALA A 50 -10.38 -4.51 6.61
C ALA A 50 -10.37 -4.98 5.16
N ASP A 51 -10.72 -4.08 4.26
CA ASP A 51 -10.76 -4.36 2.83
C ASP A 51 -9.35 -4.85 2.50
N THR A 52 -9.21 -6.10 2.07
CA THR A 52 -7.90 -6.72 1.89
C THR A 52 -7.14 -6.08 0.72
N GLY A 53 -7.71 -5.06 0.07
CA GLY A 53 -7.18 -4.40 -1.11
C GLY A 53 -7.05 -5.33 -2.32
N VAL A 54 -7.58 -6.55 -2.22
CA VAL A 54 -7.63 -7.50 -3.34
C VAL A 54 -8.72 -7.06 -4.30
N THR A 55 -8.34 -6.87 -5.54
CA THR A 55 -9.22 -6.40 -6.61
C THR A 55 -9.42 -7.48 -7.67
N THR A 56 -10.48 -7.32 -8.44
CA THR A 56 -10.83 -8.14 -9.60
C THR A 56 -10.89 -7.26 -10.85
N ASN A 57 -11.02 -7.87 -12.03
CA ASN A 57 -11.18 -7.12 -13.27
C ASN A 57 -12.44 -6.22 -13.28
N ALA A 58 -13.46 -6.56 -12.50
CA ALA A 58 -14.67 -5.77 -12.37
C ALA A 58 -14.48 -4.47 -11.57
N ASP A 59 -13.44 -4.41 -10.74
CA ASP A 59 -13.13 -3.26 -9.89
C ASP A 59 -12.22 -2.23 -10.58
N VAL A 60 -11.75 -2.54 -11.79
CA VAL A 60 -10.84 -1.69 -12.56
C VAL A 60 -11.58 -0.47 -13.08
N PHE A 61 -10.99 0.71 -12.90
CA PHE A 61 -11.58 1.99 -13.28
C PHE A 61 -10.55 2.94 -13.87
N GLY A 62 -11.01 3.94 -14.58
CA GLY A 62 -10.20 5.04 -15.09
C GLY A 62 -10.13 5.11 -16.63
N PRO A 63 -9.82 6.30 -17.18
CA PRO A 63 -9.93 6.56 -18.62
C PRO A 63 -8.91 5.80 -19.47
N ALA A 64 -7.74 5.46 -18.93
CA ALA A 64 -6.71 4.76 -19.68
C ALA A 64 -6.84 3.23 -19.62
N CYS A 65 -7.79 2.68 -18.84
CA CYS A 65 -8.02 1.24 -18.80
C CYS A 65 -8.47 0.68 -20.16
N SER A 66 -9.16 1.48 -20.96
CA SER A 66 -9.55 1.11 -22.34
C SER A 66 -8.36 0.95 -23.30
N GLN A 67 -7.18 1.47 -22.92
CA GLN A 67 -5.95 1.32 -23.70
C GLN A 67 -5.19 0.02 -23.39
N LEU A 68 -5.63 -0.71 -22.37
CA LEU A 68 -5.07 -2.03 -22.07
C LEU A 68 -5.49 -3.03 -23.14
N PRO A 69 -4.61 -3.98 -23.49
CA PRO A 69 -5.00 -5.10 -24.35
C PRO A 69 -6.22 -5.84 -23.78
N GLN A 70 -7.03 -6.39 -24.66
CA GLN A 70 -8.27 -7.08 -24.28
C GLN A 70 -8.13 -8.60 -24.39
N GLY A 71 -8.99 -9.33 -23.69
CA GLY A 71 -9.04 -10.79 -23.70
C GLY A 71 -7.75 -11.40 -23.12
N ASP A 72 -7.26 -12.47 -23.75
CA ASP A 72 -6.05 -13.20 -23.33
C ASP A 72 -4.74 -12.59 -23.86
N ALA A 73 -4.78 -11.42 -24.46
CA ALA A 73 -3.58 -10.79 -25.00
C ALA A 73 -2.58 -10.43 -23.86
N PRO A 74 -1.26 -10.51 -24.12
CA PRO A 74 -0.27 -10.09 -23.13
C PRO A 74 -0.51 -8.64 -22.67
N GLY A 75 -0.54 -8.41 -21.36
CA GLY A 75 -0.84 -7.11 -20.77
C GLY A 75 -2.33 -6.79 -20.61
N SER A 76 -3.24 -7.72 -20.96
CA SER A 76 -4.65 -7.64 -20.60
C SER A 76 -4.86 -7.88 -19.10
N LEU A 77 -6.01 -7.47 -18.57
CA LEU A 77 -6.36 -7.69 -17.17
C LEU A 77 -6.40 -9.19 -16.81
N ASP A 78 -6.94 -10.02 -17.71
CA ASP A 78 -7.03 -11.47 -17.51
C ASP A 78 -5.65 -12.13 -17.50
N ALA A 79 -4.73 -11.68 -18.36
CA ALA A 79 -3.36 -12.18 -18.39
C ALA A 79 -2.52 -11.69 -17.20
N MET A 80 -2.75 -10.46 -16.69
CA MET A 80 -1.98 -9.89 -15.58
C MET A 80 -2.43 -10.42 -14.21
N GLY A 81 -3.72 -10.70 -14.03
CA GLY A 81 -4.30 -11.13 -12.74
C GLY A 81 -3.53 -12.26 -12.05
N PRO A 82 -3.24 -13.37 -12.70
CA PRO A 82 -2.52 -14.50 -12.10
C PRO A 82 -1.00 -14.27 -11.96
N GLN A 83 -0.45 -13.22 -12.55
CA GLN A 83 0.99 -12.97 -12.56
C GLN A 83 1.43 -12.07 -11.40
N PRO A 84 2.67 -12.25 -10.88
CA PRO A 84 3.29 -11.29 -9.97
C PRO A 84 3.51 -9.93 -10.66
N VAL A 85 3.51 -8.86 -9.87
CA VAL A 85 3.41 -7.48 -10.36
C VAL A 85 4.48 -7.07 -11.37
N ALA A 86 5.76 -7.42 -11.15
CA ALA A 86 6.82 -7.04 -12.09
C ALA A 86 6.71 -7.85 -13.41
N THR A 87 6.27 -9.10 -13.34
CA THR A 87 5.99 -9.92 -14.51
C THR A 87 4.79 -9.38 -15.29
N ALA A 88 3.68 -9.10 -14.60
CA ALA A 88 2.49 -8.51 -15.18
C ALA A 88 2.78 -7.17 -15.86
N ALA A 89 3.52 -6.27 -15.17
CA ALA A 89 3.92 -4.99 -15.73
C ALA A 89 4.76 -5.15 -17.02
N SER A 90 5.59 -6.19 -17.10
CA SER A 90 6.47 -6.42 -18.27
C SER A 90 5.72 -6.72 -19.54
N THR A 91 4.48 -7.17 -19.45
CA THR A 91 3.60 -7.45 -20.61
C THR A 91 2.73 -6.26 -20.99
N ASN A 92 2.67 -5.21 -20.13
CA ASN A 92 1.81 -4.06 -20.34
C ASN A 92 2.53 -2.98 -21.20
N PRO A 93 2.02 -2.65 -22.40
CA PRO A 93 2.67 -1.70 -23.30
C PRO A 93 2.72 -0.27 -22.75
N LEU A 94 1.82 0.11 -21.84
CA LEU A 94 1.78 1.43 -21.23
C LEU A 94 2.92 1.65 -20.21
N LEU A 95 3.56 0.59 -19.75
CA LEU A 95 4.56 0.58 -18.68
C LEU A 95 5.96 0.21 -19.17
N SER A 96 6.23 0.19 -20.48
CA SER A 96 7.52 -0.27 -21.04
C SER A 96 8.73 0.50 -20.51
N THR A 97 8.61 1.82 -20.31
CA THR A 97 9.66 2.66 -19.73
C THR A 97 9.89 2.32 -18.25
N LEU A 98 8.81 2.14 -17.47
CA LEU A 98 8.88 1.70 -16.08
C LEU A 98 9.59 0.35 -15.96
N VAL A 99 9.21 -0.61 -16.80
CA VAL A 99 9.82 -1.95 -16.81
C VAL A 99 11.31 -1.89 -17.11
N THR A 100 11.72 -1.03 -18.05
CA THR A 100 13.13 -0.81 -18.35
C THR A 100 13.86 -0.26 -17.12
N ALA A 101 13.27 0.69 -16.42
CA ALA A 101 13.82 1.25 -15.18
C ALA A 101 13.90 0.20 -14.05
N VAL A 102 12.86 -0.62 -13.86
CA VAL A 102 12.84 -1.70 -12.85
C VAL A 102 13.92 -2.74 -13.13
N LYS A 103 14.09 -3.14 -14.40
CA LYS A 103 15.13 -4.10 -14.81
C LYS A 103 16.55 -3.55 -14.69
N ALA A 104 16.73 -2.23 -14.74
CA ALA A 104 18.04 -1.59 -14.55
C ALA A 104 18.53 -1.66 -13.08
N VAL A 105 17.63 -1.91 -12.12
CA VAL A 105 17.98 -2.07 -10.70
C VAL A 105 18.08 -3.56 -10.36
N PRO A 106 19.29 -4.09 -10.08
CA PRO A 106 19.47 -5.52 -9.79
C PRO A 106 18.64 -5.98 -8.59
N GLY A 107 17.92 -7.10 -8.74
CA GLY A 107 17.12 -7.71 -7.67
C GLY A 107 15.76 -7.05 -7.40
N LEU A 108 15.49 -5.86 -7.93
CA LEU A 108 14.21 -5.17 -7.71
C LEU A 108 13.02 -5.93 -8.33
N PRO A 109 13.11 -6.47 -9.55
CA PRO A 109 12.02 -7.28 -10.11
C PRO A 109 11.66 -8.48 -9.23
N ASP A 110 12.68 -9.18 -8.70
CA ASP A 110 12.47 -10.33 -7.83
C ASP A 110 11.87 -9.92 -6.49
N THR A 111 12.33 -8.81 -5.92
CA THR A 111 11.75 -8.26 -4.69
C THR A 111 10.28 -7.93 -4.88
N LEU A 112 9.91 -7.24 -5.96
CA LEU A 112 8.52 -6.90 -6.26
C LEU A 112 7.65 -8.13 -6.50
N ASN A 113 8.18 -9.16 -7.15
CA ASN A 113 7.43 -10.39 -7.41
C ASN A 113 7.23 -11.25 -6.15
N ASN A 114 8.18 -11.22 -5.21
CA ASN A 114 8.15 -12.02 -4.00
C ASN A 114 7.44 -11.33 -2.82
N THR A 115 7.30 -9.99 -2.87
CA THR A 115 6.60 -9.25 -1.82
C THR A 115 5.09 -9.36 -2.02
N GLN A 116 4.38 -9.81 -0.98
CA GLN A 116 2.93 -9.98 -1.01
C GLN A 116 2.22 -8.79 -0.38
N GLY A 117 1.00 -8.52 -0.86
CA GLY A 117 0.14 -7.52 -0.22
C GLY A 117 0.62 -6.08 -0.39
N ILE A 118 1.12 -5.73 -1.58
CA ILE A 118 1.62 -4.39 -1.88
C ILE A 118 0.69 -3.62 -2.82
N THR A 119 0.82 -2.30 -2.78
CA THR A 119 0.22 -1.39 -3.77
C THR A 119 1.33 -0.74 -4.59
N VAL A 120 1.20 -0.76 -5.90
CA VAL A 120 2.19 -0.20 -6.82
C VAL A 120 1.59 0.95 -7.62
N PHE A 121 2.18 2.13 -7.49
CA PHE A 121 1.89 3.28 -8.34
C PHE A 121 2.80 3.22 -9.56
N ALA A 122 2.24 2.89 -10.71
CA ALA A 122 2.97 2.66 -11.96
C ALA A 122 2.87 3.89 -12.88
N PRO A 123 3.91 4.74 -12.99
CA PRO A 123 3.91 5.83 -13.96
C PRO A 123 3.85 5.27 -15.38
N TYR A 124 2.91 5.78 -16.20
CA TYR A 124 2.85 5.39 -17.60
C TYR A 124 4.00 6.01 -18.41
N ASN A 125 4.23 5.55 -19.64
CA ASN A 125 5.34 6.02 -20.47
C ASN A 125 5.40 7.55 -20.60
N GLY A 126 4.27 8.22 -20.81
CA GLY A 126 4.21 9.68 -20.93
C GLY A 126 4.56 10.43 -19.64
N ALA A 127 4.47 9.79 -18.46
CA ALA A 127 4.93 10.38 -17.22
C ALA A 127 6.47 10.52 -17.21
N PHE A 128 7.18 9.54 -17.75
CA PHE A 128 8.63 9.60 -17.91
C PHE A 128 9.07 10.63 -18.95
N ASP A 129 8.30 10.76 -20.05
CA ASP A 129 8.54 11.80 -21.04
C ASP A 129 8.40 13.21 -20.44
N ALA A 130 7.44 13.40 -19.55
CA ALA A 130 7.25 14.66 -18.83
C ALA A 130 8.44 14.97 -17.90
N VAL A 131 8.92 13.97 -17.14
CA VAL A 131 10.12 14.13 -16.31
C VAL A 131 11.35 14.43 -17.18
N GLN A 132 11.55 13.71 -18.29
CA GLN A 132 12.66 13.95 -19.19
C GLN A 132 12.65 15.38 -19.76
N LYS A 133 11.47 15.92 -20.09
CA LYS A 133 11.34 17.32 -20.53
C LYS A 133 11.64 18.32 -19.42
N GLN A 134 11.29 17.98 -18.17
CA GLN A 134 11.50 18.85 -17.01
C GLN A 134 12.96 18.94 -16.57
N ILE A 135 13.67 17.80 -16.46
CA ILE A 135 15.04 17.73 -15.98
C ILE A 135 16.09 17.69 -17.09
N GLY A 136 15.65 17.50 -18.33
CA GLY A 136 16.51 17.34 -19.50
C GLY A 136 16.99 15.91 -19.74
N ALA A 137 17.21 15.58 -21.01
CA ALA A 137 17.63 14.22 -21.41
C ALA A 137 18.93 13.75 -20.73
N PRO A 138 20.00 14.58 -20.58
CA PRO A 138 21.22 14.13 -19.91
C PRO A 138 21.01 13.76 -18.43
N ALA A 139 20.22 14.57 -17.68
CA ALA A 139 19.94 14.31 -16.28
C ALA A 139 19.05 13.06 -16.10
N PHE A 140 18.08 12.87 -16.98
CA PHE A 140 17.24 11.68 -17.02
C PHE A 140 18.07 10.41 -17.29
N GLN A 141 18.96 10.43 -18.27
CA GLN A 141 19.88 9.33 -18.56
C GLN A 141 20.83 9.05 -17.38
N GLY A 142 21.28 10.09 -16.70
CA GLY A 142 22.08 9.97 -15.47
C GLY A 142 21.30 9.25 -14.35
N LEU A 143 20.02 9.59 -14.16
CA LEU A 143 19.14 8.93 -13.19
C LEU A 143 18.95 7.45 -13.52
N LEU A 144 18.74 7.09 -14.79
CA LEU A 144 18.58 5.69 -15.21
C LEU A 144 19.86 4.86 -15.03
N LYS A 145 21.04 5.48 -15.02
CA LYS A 145 22.34 4.81 -14.79
C LYS A 145 22.70 4.71 -13.30
N ASP A 146 22.15 5.58 -12.47
CA ASP A 146 22.38 5.56 -11.01
C ASP A 146 21.37 4.59 -10.36
N THR A 147 21.75 3.33 -10.25
CA THR A 147 20.90 2.26 -9.74
C THR A 147 20.42 2.49 -8.30
N ASN A 148 21.20 3.22 -7.48
CA ASN A 148 20.80 3.54 -6.11
C ASN A 148 19.70 4.59 -6.08
N LYS A 149 19.86 5.68 -6.82
CA LYS A 149 18.81 6.71 -6.92
C LYS A 149 17.56 6.17 -7.60
N LEU A 150 17.74 5.40 -8.67
CA LEU A 150 16.63 4.77 -9.39
C LEU A 150 15.90 3.77 -8.49
N GLY A 151 16.62 2.94 -7.74
CA GLY A 151 16.04 2.01 -6.77
C GLY A 151 15.24 2.71 -5.68
N GLY A 152 15.77 3.79 -5.09
CA GLY A 152 15.06 4.63 -4.14
C GLY A 152 13.79 5.25 -4.73
N LEU A 153 13.89 5.80 -5.95
CA LEU A 153 12.73 6.36 -6.66
C LEU A 153 11.66 5.30 -6.95
N LEU A 154 12.05 4.12 -7.39
CA LEU A 154 11.11 3.02 -7.67
C LEU A 154 10.48 2.48 -6.38
N SER A 155 11.25 2.37 -5.28
CA SER A 155 10.71 2.01 -3.97
C SER A 155 9.72 3.04 -3.43
N TYR A 156 9.89 4.33 -3.78
CA TYR A 156 8.96 5.41 -3.47
C TYR A 156 7.59 5.25 -4.15
N HIS A 157 7.51 4.46 -5.21
CA HIS A 157 6.28 4.14 -5.91
C HIS A 157 5.57 2.88 -5.39
N VAL A 158 6.10 2.24 -4.34
CA VAL A 158 5.58 0.99 -3.79
C VAL A 158 5.20 1.18 -2.33
N VAL A 159 3.97 0.84 -2.00
CA VAL A 159 3.43 0.86 -0.63
C VAL A 159 3.39 -0.58 -0.11
N GLY A 160 3.92 -0.80 1.09
CA GLY A 160 4.02 -2.12 1.73
C GLY A 160 2.68 -2.68 2.24
N GLN A 161 1.57 -2.10 1.85
CA GLN A 161 0.21 -2.55 2.17
C GLN A 161 -0.63 -2.54 0.90
N ARG A 162 -1.48 -3.57 0.76
CA ARG A 162 -2.39 -3.67 -0.38
C ARG A 162 -3.64 -2.84 -0.13
N TYR A 163 -3.94 -1.94 -1.06
CA TYR A 163 -5.14 -1.13 -1.07
C TYR A 163 -5.88 -1.29 -2.39
N ASP A 164 -7.21 -1.32 -2.32
CA ASP A 164 -8.05 -0.92 -3.42
C ASP A 164 -8.25 0.61 -3.41
N ALA A 165 -8.94 1.17 -4.38
CA ALA A 165 -9.14 2.62 -4.47
C ALA A 165 -9.92 3.20 -3.29
N LYS A 166 -10.88 2.46 -2.74
CA LYS A 166 -11.69 2.89 -1.58
C LYS A 166 -10.83 2.91 -0.31
N GLY A 167 -10.09 1.82 -0.07
CA GLY A 167 -9.17 1.72 1.06
C GLY A 167 -8.05 2.75 0.98
N LEU A 168 -7.53 3.02 -0.23
CA LEU A 168 -6.51 4.03 -0.47
C LEU A 168 -7.00 5.43 -0.10
N VAL A 169 -8.19 5.83 -0.57
CA VAL A 169 -8.79 7.13 -0.26
C VAL A 169 -9.17 7.23 1.22
N ALA A 170 -9.71 6.15 1.80
CA ALA A 170 -10.05 6.11 3.23
C ALA A 170 -8.82 6.24 4.14
N ALA A 171 -7.67 5.71 3.72
CA ALA A 171 -6.41 5.85 4.45
C ALA A 171 -5.90 7.32 4.47
N GLY A 172 -6.19 8.11 3.42
CA GLY A 172 -5.80 9.52 3.31
C GLY A 172 -4.30 9.78 3.22
N GLN A 173 -3.50 8.87 3.74
CA GLN A 173 -2.03 8.88 3.71
C GLN A 173 -1.49 7.45 3.75
N THR A 174 -0.43 7.19 3.01
CA THR A 174 0.27 5.90 3.02
C THR A 174 1.77 6.09 3.12
N THR A 175 2.45 5.09 3.68
CA THR A 175 3.92 5.05 3.75
C THR A 175 4.45 4.13 2.66
N GLU A 176 5.35 4.64 1.85
CA GLU A 176 5.99 3.88 0.80
C GLU A 176 7.27 3.16 1.30
N LEU A 177 7.81 2.22 0.52
CA LEU A 177 8.92 1.37 0.95
C LEU A 177 10.24 2.11 1.17
N ALA A 178 10.43 3.30 0.63
CA ALA A 178 11.61 4.13 0.88
C ALA A 178 11.50 4.93 2.20
N GLY A 179 10.35 4.86 2.91
CA GLY A 179 10.13 5.45 4.23
C GLY A 179 9.51 6.85 4.24
N GLY A 180 9.09 7.36 3.08
CA GLY A 180 8.35 8.62 2.99
C GLY A 180 6.84 8.42 3.06
N ASN A 181 6.11 9.53 2.97
CA ASN A 181 4.66 9.53 3.00
C ASN A 181 4.09 10.06 1.68
N LEU A 182 3.04 9.42 1.23
CA LEU A 182 2.20 9.87 0.12
C LEU A 182 0.85 10.31 0.68
N THR A 183 0.39 11.49 0.29
CA THR A 183 -0.95 11.95 0.65
C THR A 183 -1.93 11.55 -0.43
N ILE A 184 -3.01 10.91 -0.03
CA ILE A 184 -4.05 10.44 -0.93
C ILE A 184 -5.26 11.38 -0.83
N GLY A 185 -5.75 11.78 -1.98
CA GLY A 185 -6.93 12.63 -2.10
C GLY A 185 -7.86 12.15 -3.20
N GLY A 186 -8.86 12.96 -3.52
CA GLY A 186 -9.85 12.63 -4.55
C GLY A 186 -10.94 11.70 -4.05
N THR A 187 -11.52 10.93 -4.94
CA THR A 187 -12.57 9.94 -4.68
C THR A 187 -12.12 8.54 -5.10
N ALA A 188 -12.85 7.50 -4.71
CA ALA A 188 -12.53 6.13 -5.11
C ALA A 188 -12.51 5.93 -6.63
N ASP A 189 -13.31 6.69 -7.39
CA ASP A 189 -13.35 6.62 -8.86
C ASP A 189 -12.30 7.54 -9.52
N ALA A 190 -11.70 8.45 -8.77
CA ALA A 190 -10.70 9.39 -9.24
C ALA A 190 -9.71 9.75 -8.12
N PRO A 191 -8.95 8.79 -7.59
CA PRO A 191 -7.99 9.06 -6.54
C PRO A 191 -6.80 9.84 -7.10
N THR A 192 -6.21 10.64 -6.21
CA THR A 192 -5.01 11.41 -6.50
C THR A 192 -3.94 11.13 -5.47
N ILE A 193 -2.69 11.15 -5.89
CA ILE A 193 -1.53 10.89 -5.03
C ILE A 193 -0.64 12.13 -5.03
N THR A 194 -0.44 12.72 -3.86
CA THR A 194 0.47 13.87 -3.70
C THR A 194 1.78 13.38 -3.10
N ASP A 195 2.87 13.66 -3.80
CA ASP A 195 4.22 13.25 -3.44
C ASP A 195 4.88 14.17 -2.39
N GLY A 196 6.09 13.81 -1.95
CA GLY A 196 6.84 14.57 -0.96
C GLY A 196 7.24 15.99 -1.39
N GLN A 197 7.19 16.29 -2.67
CA GLN A 197 7.44 17.63 -3.24
C GLN A 197 6.16 18.45 -3.43
N GLY A 198 4.98 17.88 -3.12
CA GLY A 198 3.69 18.53 -3.29
C GLY A 198 3.11 18.41 -4.70
N ASN A 199 3.70 17.60 -5.58
CA ASN A 199 3.12 17.34 -6.89
C ASN A 199 2.01 16.30 -6.78
N THR A 200 0.90 16.54 -7.45
CA THR A 200 -0.24 15.63 -7.45
C THR A 200 -0.29 14.83 -8.75
N ALA A 201 -0.26 13.53 -8.64
CA ALA A 201 -0.50 12.56 -9.71
C ALA A 201 -1.96 12.11 -9.71
N LYS A 202 -2.53 11.91 -10.88
CA LYS A 202 -3.88 11.35 -11.08
C LYS A 202 -3.78 9.90 -11.48
N VAL A 203 -4.72 9.10 -10.99
CA VAL A 203 -4.86 7.72 -11.45
C VAL A 203 -5.53 7.70 -12.83
N LEU A 204 -4.85 7.09 -13.78
CA LEU A 204 -5.34 6.90 -15.15
C LEU A 204 -6.06 5.56 -15.32
N CYS A 205 -5.58 4.52 -14.64
CA CYS A 205 -6.21 3.21 -14.54
C CYS A 205 -5.87 2.59 -13.18
N GLY A 206 -6.86 2.34 -12.36
CA GLY A 206 -6.71 1.86 -10.99
C GLY A 206 -7.31 0.49 -10.75
N ASN A 207 -7.03 -0.07 -9.58
CA ASN A 207 -7.48 -1.40 -9.13
C ASN A 207 -7.06 -2.55 -10.06
N ILE A 208 -5.98 -2.41 -10.81
CA ILE A 208 -5.50 -3.48 -11.69
C ILE A 208 -5.01 -4.64 -10.81
N PRO A 209 -5.65 -5.83 -10.91
CA PRO A 209 -5.28 -6.98 -10.10
C PRO A 209 -4.00 -7.63 -10.59
N THR A 210 -3.16 -8.05 -9.64
CA THR A 210 -2.06 -9.00 -9.86
C THR A 210 -2.04 -9.99 -8.71
N SER A 211 -1.31 -11.10 -8.84
CA SER A 211 -1.33 -12.17 -7.83
C SER A 211 -0.87 -11.67 -6.44
N ASN A 212 0.04 -10.71 -6.39
CA ASN A 212 0.63 -10.24 -5.14
C ASN A 212 0.40 -8.75 -4.83
N ALA A 213 -0.18 -7.98 -5.77
CA ALA A 213 -0.31 -6.53 -5.64
C ALA A 213 -1.60 -5.99 -6.28
N THR A 214 -1.95 -4.76 -5.93
CA THR A 214 -2.90 -3.93 -6.68
C THR A 214 -2.13 -2.80 -7.34
N VAL A 215 -2.36 -2.57 -8.65
CA VAL A 215 -1.60 -1.59 -9.42
C VAL A 215 -2.49 -0.41 -9.80
N PHE A 216 -1.93 0.79 -9.66
CA PHE A 216 -2.52 2.06 -10.09
C PHE A 216 -1.60 2.72 -11.11
N VAL A 217 -2.04 2.80 -12.35
CA VAL A 217 -1.34 3.55 -13.40
C VAL A 217 -1.58 5.04 -13.19
N ILE A 218 -0.51 5.82 -13.09
CA ILE A 218 -0.56 7.25 -12.78
C ILE A 218 0.06 8.11 -13.90
N ASP A 219 -0.40 9.36 -13.99
CA ASP A 219 -0.01 10.31 -15.04
C ASP A 219 1.33 11.01 -14.78
N ARG A 220 1.94 10.78 -13.61
CA ARG A 220 3.16 11.48 -13.20
C ARG A 220 4.07 10.56 -12.38
N VAL A 221 5.37 10.76 -12.50
CA VAL A 221 6.36 10.12 -11.61
C VAL A 221 6.34 10.82 -10.26
N LEU A 222 6.23 10.05 -9.17
CA LEU A 222 6.27 10.57 -7.81
C LEU A 222 7.71 10.86 -7.40
N MET A 223 7.94 12.01 -6.77
CA MET A 223 9.27 12.43 -6.36
C MET A 223 9.35 12.49 -4.82
N PRO A 224 10.38 11.87 -4.21
CA PRO A 224 10.60 11.99 -2.78
C PRO A 224 10.95 13.43 -2.42
N LYS A 225 10.73 13.79 -1.18
CA LYS A 225 11.19 15.07 -0.62
C LYS A 225 12.73 15.08 -0.68
N SER A 226 13.29 16.10 -1.32
CA SER A 226 14.73 16.34 -1.39
C SER A 226 15.30 16.82 -0.04
#